data_bcc169cdf20f0c2c2fb8bedcc71b0395
#
_entry.id   bcc169cdf20f0c2c2fb8bedcc71b0395
#
_cell.length_a   1.000
_cell.length_b   1.000
_cell.length_c   1.000
_cell.angle_alpha   90.00
_cell.angle_beta   90.00
_cell.angle_gamma   90.00
#
_symmetry.space_group_name_H-M   'P 1'
#
loop_
_entity.id
_entity.type
_entity.pdbx_description
1 polymer ?
#
loop_
_entity_poly.entity_id
_entity_poly.type
_entity_poly.pdbx_seq_one_letter_code
_entity_poly.pdbx_strand_id
1 'polypeptide(L)'
;QELLLKPNVNHWSKTRLMQIEGNDSGVTGIKVKNRSIDTLQDLALEGVFVYMSGSKPITDFLGDQVAFKEDGGVLVDDFMSTTVEGVWAIGDIRNTPFKQAVVAASDGCIAAMAIDRFLNSRKSIRVDWVHA
;
A
#
# COMPACT_ATOMS: atom_id res chain seq x y z
N GLN A 1 11.64 9.95 -17.56
CA GLN A 1 11.93 9.86 -19.01
C GLN A 1 13.31 9.26 -19.27
N GLU A 2 14.32 9.59 -18.49
CA GLU A 2 15.70 9.09 -18.66
C GLU A 2 15.82 7.55 -18.55
N LEU A 3 15.03 6.93 -17.67
CA LEU A 3 15.01 5.47 -17.52
C LEU A 3 14.57 4.75 -18.80
N LEU A 4 13.65 5.31 -19.56
CA LEU A 4 13.13 4.74 -20.80
C LEU A 4 14.14 4.75 -21.96
N LEU A 5 15.25 5.47 -21.80
CA LEU A 5 16.34 5.54 -22.78
C LEU A 5 17.44 4.50 -22.53
N LYS A 6 17.35 3.76 -21.45
CA LYS A 6 18.35 2.72 -21.13
C LYS A 6 18.21 1.53 -22.08
N PRO A 7 19.32 0.96 -22.61
CA PRO A 7 19.28 -0.09 -23.61
C PRO A 7 18.66 -1.41 -23.11
N ASN A 8 18.59 -1.60 -21.80
CA ASN A 8 17.98 -2.75 -21.15
C ASN A 8 16.53 -2.52 -20.72
N VAL A 9 15.91 -1.39 -21.11
CA VAL A 9 14.52 -1.06 -20.77
C VAL A 9 13.66 -1.04 -22.03
N ASN A 10 12.64 -1.88 -22.07
CA ASN A 10 11.63 -1.90 -23.12
C ASN A 10 10.31 -1.37 -22.58
N HIS A 11 9.85 -0.23 -23.07
CA HIS A 11 8.60 0.38 -22.69
C HIS A 11 7.45 -0.04 -23.62
N TRP A 12 6.44 -0.65 -23.06
CA TRP A 12 5.25 -1.14 -23.78
C TRP A 12 4.04 -0.29 -23.42
N SER A 13 3.82 0.78 -24.15
CA SER A 13 2.64 1.64 -23.98
C SER A 13 1.36 0.91 -24.41
N LYS A 14 0.21 1.32 -23.85
CA LYS A 14 -1.12 0.77 -24.17
C LYS A 14 -1.23 -0.75 -24.05
N THR A 15 -0.40 -1.35 -23.21
CA THR A 15 -0.34 -2.80 -23.01
C THR A 15 -0.90 -3.13 -21.62
N ARG A 16 -1.76 -4.15 -21.56
CA ARG A 16 -2.34 -4.67 -20.34
C ARG A 16 -1.76 -6.04 -20.02
N LEU A 17 -1.33 -6.23 -18.79
CA LEU A 17 -1.03 -7.53 -18.23
C LEU A 17 -2.33 -8.34 -18.11
N MET A 18 -2.37 -9.51 -18.70
CA MET A 18 -3.53 -10.40 -18.69
C MET A 18 -3.34 -11.57 -17.73
N GLN A 19 -2.13 -12.14 -17.69
CA GLN A 19 -1.82 -13.31 -16.88
C GLN A 19 -0.33 -13.33 -16.53
N ILE A 20 -0.01 -13.82 -15.34
CA ILE A 20 1.35 -14.19 -14.94
C ILE A 20 1.41 -15.72 -14.96
N GLU A 21 2.42 -16.26 -15.60
CA GLU A 21 2.64 -17.69 -15.71
C GLU A 21 3.82 -18.12 -14.84
N GLY A 22 3.74 -19.31 -14.30
CA GLY A 22 4.78 -19.86 -13.43
C GLY A 22 4.63 -21.35 -13.20
N ASN A 23 5.61 -21.91 -12.54
CA ASN A 23 5.64 -23.31 -12.07
C ASN A 23 6.23 -23.35 -10.65
N ASP A 24 6.51 -24.54 -10.14
CA ASP A 24 7.08 -24.74 -8.80
C ASP A 24 8.43 -24.05 -8.59
N SER A 25 9.13 -23.68 -9.66
CA SER A 25 10.41 -22.95 -9.61
C SER A 25 10.24 -21.42 -9.62
N GLY A 26 9.04 -20.90 -9.87
CA GLY A 26 8.73 -19.47 -9.89
C GLY A 26 8.05 -19.00 -11.18
N VAL A 27 8.15 -17.69 -11.44
CA VAL A 27 7.59 -17.05 -12.63
C VAL A 27 8.34 -17.50 -13.88
N THR A 28 7.61 -17.88 -14.93
CA THR A 28 8.17 -18.28 -16.23
C THR A 28 7.84 -17.31 -17.35
N GLY A 29 6.79 -16.47 -17.15
CA GLY A 29 6.40 -15.51 -18.19
C GLY A 29 5.14 -14.74 -17.84
N ILE A 30 4.72 -13.94 -18.80
CA ILE A 30 3.46 -13.19 -18.76
C ILE A 30 2.76 -13.22 -20.10
N LYS A 31 1.42 -13.11 -20.06
CA LYS A 31 0.60 -12.78 -21.23
C LYS A 31 0.19 -11.32 -21.16
N VAL A 32 0.43 -10.60 -22.22
CA VAL A 32 0.05 -9.19 -22.35
C VAL A 32 -0.85 -8.98 -23.57
N LYS A 33 -1.73 -7.97 -23.48
CA LYS A 33 -2.62 -7.57 -24.58
C LYS A 33 -2.35 -6.13 -24.97
N ASN A 34 -1.99 -5.91 -26.21
CA ASN A 34 -1.91 -4.57 -26.75
C ASN A 34 -3.31 -4.05 -27.07
N ARG A 35 -3.72 -2.94 -26.43
CA ARG A 35 -5.07 -2.37 -26.57
C ARG A 35 -5.33 -1.67 -27.90
N SER A 36 -4.31 -1.28 -28.64
CA SER A 36 -4.46 -0.57 -29.91
C SER A 36 -4.72 -1.50 -31.09
N ILE A 37 -4.13 -2.70 -31.07
CA ILE A 37 -4.21 -3.67 -32.19
C ILE A 37 -4.84 -5.00 -31.73
N ASP A 38 -5.32 -5.04 -30.52
CA ASP A 38 -6.03 -6.19 -29.89
C ASP A 38 -5.29 -7.52 -29.96
N THR A 39 -3.96 -7.48 -29.97
CA THR A 39 -3.11 -8.68 -30.04
C THR A 39 -2.67 -9.15 -28.68
N LEU A 40 -2.66 -10.48 -28.49
CA LEU A 40 -2.04 -11.15 -27.34
C LEU A 40 -0.60 -11.51 -27.67
N GLN A 41 0.26 -11.40 -26.67
CA GLN A 41 1.67 -11.75 -26.79
C GLN A 41 2.16 -12.38 -25.49
N ASP A 42 2.95 -13.44 -25.64
CA ASP A 42 3.62 -14.12 -24.53
C ASP A 42 5.05 -13.60 -24.43
N LEU A 43 5.49 -13.35 -23.19
CA LEU A 43 6.84 -12.91 -22.86
C LEU A 43 7.43 -13.82 -21.80
N ALA A 44 8.56 -14.44 -22.08
CA ALA A 44 9.32 -15.18 -21.08
C ALA A 44 10.02 -14.21 -20.14
N LEU A 45 9.80 -14.36 -18.84
CA LEU A 45 10.36 -13.54 -17.76
C LEU A 45 10.65 -14.42 -16.54
N GLU A 46 11.66 -14.05 -15.78
CA GLU A 46 12.04 -14.72 -14.53
C GLU A 46 11.44 -14.06 -13.29
N GLY A 47 10.79 -12.90 -13.44
CA GLY A 47 10.16 -12.19 -12.34
C GLY A 47 9.23 -11.07 -12.81
N VAL A 48 8.22 -10.74 -12.02
CA VAL A 48 7.24 -9.69 -12.31
C VAL A 48 7.02 -8.83 -11.07
N PHE A 49 7.17 -7.52 -11.22
CA PHE A 49 6.76 -6.53 -10.23
C PHE A 49 5.48 -5.86 -10.72
N VAL A 50 4.37 -6.08 -10.02
CA VAL A 50 3.08 -5.47 -10.36
C VAL A 50 2.92 -4.17 -9.58
N TYR A 51 2.94 -3.05 -10.30
CA TYR A 51 2.72 -1.72 -9.74
C TYR A 51 1.45 -1.14 -10.37
N MET A 52 0.36 -1.14 -9.62
CA MET A 52 -0.92 -0.60 -10.09
C MET A 52 -1.23 0.69 -9.36
N SER A 53 -1.33 1.80 -10.11
CA SER A 53 -1.77 3.07 -9.57
C SER A 53 -3.29 3.08 -9.37
N GLY A 54 -3.77 3.70 -8.29
CA GLY A 54 -5.21 3.94 -8.06
C GLY A 54 -5.99 2.76 -7.47
N SER A 55 -5.33 1.76 -6.89
CA SER A 55 -6.03 0.76 -6.09
C SER A 55 -6.55 1.41 -4.80
N LYS A 56 -7.83 1.24 -4.52
CA LYS A 56 -8.38 1.57 -3.20
C LYS A 56 -7.72 0.67 -2.15
N PRO A 57 -7.56 1.16 -0.92
CA PRO A 57 -7.13 0.31 0.19
C PRO A 57 -8.05 -0.93 0.31
N ILE A 58 -7.46 -2.08 0.62
CA ILE A 58 -8.24 -3.32 0.85
C ILE A 58 -8.79 -3.23 2.27
N THR A 59 -10.02 -2.77 2.40
CA THR A 59 -10.71 -2.54 3.67
C THR A 59 -11.98 -3.38 3.83
N ASP A 60 -12.28 -4.23 2.86
CA ASP A 60 -13.52 -5.02 2.80
C ASP A 60 -13.74 -5.90 4.04
N PHE A 61 -12.66 -6.35 4.67
CA PHE A 61 -12.71 -7.18 5.88
C PHE A 61 -13.18 -6.42 7.13
N LEU A 62 -13.17 -5.09 7.08
CA LEU A 62 -13.62 -4.25 8.20
C LEU A 62 -15.14 -4.00 8.19
N GLY A 63 -15.80 -4.23 7.05
CA GLY A 63 -17.22 -3.91 6.89
C GLY A 63 -17.51 -2.47 7.31
N ASP A 64 -18.60 -2.26 8.04
CA ASP A 64 -19.03 -0.94 8.54
C ASP A 64 -18.53 -0.64 9.97
N GLN A 65 -17.53 -1.38 10.46
CA GLN A 65 -17.09 -1.26 11.86
C GLN A 65 -16.31 0.02 12.14
N VAL A 66 -15.65 0.59 11.13
CA VAL A 66 -14.87 1.84 11.24
C VAL A 66 -15.32 2.84 10.19
N ALA A 67 -15.05 4.12 10.41
CA ALA A 67 -15.33 5.14 9.40
C ALA A 67 -14.27 5.14 8.30
N PHE A 68 -14.73 5.40 7.06
CA PHE A 68 -13.88 5.50 5.88
C PHE A 68 -14.03 6.88 5.24
N LYS A 69 -13.01 7.30 4.49
CA LYS A 69 -13.12 8.42 3.54
C LYS A 69 -13.62 7.93 2.17
N GLU A 70 -13.95 8.89 1.32
CA GLU A 70 -14.44 8.64 -0.05
C GLU A 70 -13.48 7.80 -0.91
N ASP A 71 -12.16 7.88 -0.63
CA ASP A 71 -11.12 7.09 -1.28
C ASP A 71 -11.04 5.64 -0.78
N GLY A 72 -11.85 5.28 0.23
CA GLY A 72 -11.88 3.97 0.87
C GLY A 72 -10.81 3.76 1.94
N GLY A 73 -10.03 4.79 2.27
CA GLY A 73 -9.06 4.74 3.37
C GLY A 73 -9.73 4.87 4.73
N VAL A 74 -9.24 4.11 5.71
CA VAL A 74 -9.72 4.17 7.10
C VAL A 74 -9.46 5.56 7.67
N LEU A 75 -10.50 6.19 8.22
CA LEU A 75 -10.39 7.50 8.86
C LEU A 75 -9.69 7.34 10.21
N VAL A 76 -8.63 8.11 10.41
CA VAL A 76 -7.87 8.15 11.67
C VAL A 76 -7.61 9.58 12.10
N ASP A 77 -7.39 9.76 13.41
CA ASP A 77 -6.90 11.01 14.01
C ASP A 77 -5.35 11.12 13.91
N ASP A 78 -4.80 12.16 14.53
CA ASP A 78 -3.34 12.41 14.56
C ASP A 78 -2.56 11.33 15.32
N PHE A 79 -3.23 10.51 16.11
CA PHE A 79 -2.68 9.38 16.86
C PHE A 79 -2.93 8.03 16.19
N MET A 80 -3.33 8.03 14.94
CA MET A 80 -3.68 6.84 14.16
C MET A 80 -4.88 6.07 14.72
N SER A 81 -5.66 6.64 15.65
CA SER A 81 -6.84 6.01 16.23
C SER A 81 -8.00 6.08 15.24
N THR A 82 -8.74 4.98 15.11
CA THR A 82 -9.99 4.95 14.33
C THR A 82 -11.17 5.47 15.13
N THR A 83 -12.35 5.43 14.55
CA THR A 83 -13.61 5.74 15.26
C THR A 83 -14.00 4.68 16.29
N VAL A 84 -13.31 3.55 16.33
CA VAL A 84 -13.55 2.46 17.28
C VAL A 84 -12.45 2.44 18.31
N GLU A 85 -12.83 2.52 19.58
CA GLU A 85 -11.89 2.48 20.69
C GLU A 85 -11.08 1.17 20.69
N GLY A 86 -9.76 1.27 20.89
CA GLY A 86 -8.85 0.13 20.87
C GLY A 86 -8.44 -0.34 19.48
N VAL A 87 -8.83 0.39 18.42
CA VAL A 87 -8.48 0.07 17.03
C VAL A 87 -7.72 1.22 16.39
N TRP A 88 -6.56 0.92 15.83
CA TRP A 88 -5.69 1.86 15.10
C TRP A 88 -5.50 1.38 13.67
N ALA A 89 -5.34 2.32 12.73
CA ALA A 89 -5.00 2.01 11.35
C ALA A 89 -3.78 2.82 10.92
N ILE A 90 -2.80 2.15 10.30
CA ILE A 90 -1.51 2.72 9.92
C ILE A 90 -1.16 2.38 8.47
N GLY A 91 -0.28 3.18 7.86
CA GLY A 91 0.23 2.92 6.50
C GLY A 91 -0.81 3.14 5.42
N ASP A 92 -0.70 2.37 4.36
CA ASP A 92 -1.46 2.56 3.11
C ASP A 92 -2.97 2.32 3.23
N ILE A 93 -3.40 1.64 4.31
CA ILE A 93 -4.83 1.37 4.56
C ILE A 93 -5.59 2.60 5.06
N ARG A 94 -4.89 3.53 5.73
CA ARG A 94 -5.52 4.76 6.22
C ARG A 94 -5.70 5.80 5.13
N ASN A 95 -6.50 6.81 5.41
CA ASN A 95 -6.75 7.94 4.52
C ASN A 95 -5.54 8.87 4.41
N THR A 96 -4.55 8.49 3.63
CA THR A 96 -3.37 9.31 3.34
C THR A 96 -3.08 9.35 1.85
N PRO A 97 -2.71 10.52 1.30
CA PRO A 97 -2.22 10.61 -0.08
C PRO A 97 -0.77 10.09 -0.22
N PHE A 98 -0.07 9.90 0.89
CA PHE A 98 1.35 9.52 0.90
C PHE A 98 1.51 8.02 1.20
N LYS A 99 1.52 7.19 0.17
CA LYS A 99 1.68 5.74 0.26
C LYS A 99 3.15 5.37 0.07
N GLN A 100 3.94 5.56 1.14
CA GLN A 100 5.39 5.33 1.17
C GLN A 100 5.77 4.54 2.42
N ALA A 101 6.72 3.62 2.30
CA ALA A 101 7.17 2.78 3.41
C ALA A 101 7.64 3.59 4.63
N VAL A 102 8.32 4.72 4.41
CA VAL A 102 8.77 5.61 5.49
C VAL A 102 7.59 6.25 6.23
N VAL A 103 6.51 6.59 5.52
CA VAL A 103 5.28 7.14 6.13
C VAL A 103 4.60 6.06 6.96
N ALA A 104 4.46 4.85 6.42
CA ALA A 104 3.89 3.72 7.15
C ALA A 104 4.69 3.39 8.43
N ALA A 105 6.01 3.46 8.38
CA ALA A 105 6.87 3.27 9.56
C ALA A 105 6.66 4.37 10.61
N SER A 106 6.54 5.64 10.16
CA SER A 106 6.22 6.77 11.04
C SER A 106 4.86 6.60 11.72
N ASP A 107 3.84 6.22 10.95
CA ASP A 107 2.51 5.92 11.50
C ASP A 107 2.58 4.83 12.58
N GLY A 108 3.37 3.78 12.34
CA GLY A 108 3.60 2.70 13.30
C GLY A 108 4.21 3.19 14.62
N CYS A 109 5.15 4.12 14.55
CA CYS A 109 5.74 4.75 15.73
C CYS A 109 4.69 5.55 16.50
N ILE A 110 3.90 6.38 15.82
CA ILE A 110 2.85 7.20 16.44
C ILE A 110 1.80 6.29 17.09
N ALA A 111 1.33 5.27 16.37
CA ALA A 111 0.34 4.33 16.88
C ALA A 111 0.85 3.57 18.12
N ALA A 112 2.11 3.12 18.11
CA ALA A 112 2.69 2.42 19.26
C ALA A 112 2.69 3.28 20.52
N MET A 113 3.03 4.57 20.40
CA MET A 113 2.98 5.53 21.51
C MET A 113 1.54 5.80 21.99
N ALA A 114 0.60 5.87 21.06
CA ALA A 114 -0.82 6.03 21.37
C ALA A 114 -1.41 4.80 22.08
N ILE A 115 -1.04 3.60 21.62
CA ILE A 115 -1.43 2.33 22.20
C ILE A 115 -0.85 2.18 23.63
N ASP A 116 0.44 2.52 23.83
CA ASP A 116 1.05 2.52 25.15
C ASP A 116 0.31 3.45 26.12
N ARG A 117 -0.05 4.66 25.66
CA ARG A 117 -0.87 5.59 26.44
C ARG A 117 -2.22 4.98 26.81
N PHE A 118 -2.90 4.37 25.85
CA PHE A 118 -4.23 3.75 26.04
C PHE A 118 -4.17 2.60 27.03
N LEU A 119 -3.28 1.63 26.81
CA LEU A 119 -3.16 0.43 27.66
C LEU A 119 -2.77 0.75 29.11
N ASN A 120 -1.97 1.79 29.30
CA ASN A 120 -1.50 2.20 30.62
C ASN A 120 -2.34 3.34 31.24
N SER A 121 -3.48 3.69 30.63
CA SER A 121 -4.40 4.77 31.10
C SER A 121 -3.68 6.09 31.38
N ARG A 122 -2.68 6.45 30.58
CA ARG A 122 -1.88 7.67 30.76
C ARG A 122 -2.59 8.88 30.19
N LYS A 123 -2.48 10.02 30.88
CA LYS A 123 -3.06 11.30 30.43
C LYS A 123 -2.37 11.89 29.20
N SER A 124 -1.07 11.58 29.02
CA SER A 124 -0.25 12.09 27.91
C SER A 124 0.65 11.03 27.33
N ILE A 125 1.10 11.24 26.09
CA ILE A 125 2.18 10.43 25.50
C ILE A 125 3.48 10.74 26.24
N ARG A 126 4.22 9.68 26.58
CA ARG A 126 5.53 9.82 27.21
C ARG A 126 6.55 10.27 26.17
N VAL A 127 7.26 11.36 26.42
CA VAL A 127 8.36 11.84 25.59
C VAL A 127 9.70 11.53 26.22
N ASP A 128 10.59 10.88 25.49
CA ASP A 128 11.82 10.32 26.03
C ASP A 128 12.91 11.38 26.36
N TRP A 129 12.77 12.61 25.84
CA TRP A 129 13.74 13.68 26.05
C TRP A 129 13.39 14.66 27.17
N VAL A 130 12.30 14.45 27.87
CA VAL A 130 11.99 15.23 29.08
C VAL A 130 12.76 14.64 30.24
N HIS A 131 13.94 15.20 30.50
CA HIS A 131 14.63 14.95 31.76
C HIS A 131 13.82 15.59 32.89
N ALA A 132 13.35 14.76 33.81
CA ALA A 132 12.71 15.20 35.03
C ALA A 132 13.72 15.93 35.94
#